data_3ce33f49e59f65793918fdd75748be20
#
_entry.id   3ce33f49e59f65793918fdd75748be20
#
_cell.length_a   1.000
_cell.length_b   1.000
_cell.length_c   1.000
_cell.angle_alpha   90.00
_cell.angle_beta   90.00
_cell.angle_gamma   90.00
#
_symmetry.space_group_name_H-M   'P 1'
#
loop_
_entity.id
_entity.type
_entity.pdbx_description
1 polymer ?
#
loop_
_entity_poly.entity_id
_entity_poly.type
_entity_poly.pdbx_seq_one_letter_code
_entity_poly.pdbx_strand_id
1 'polypeptide(L)'
;RGLGDVYKRQTVKGIHDLAVRFSKCCSPVPGDEIVGFVTRGRGITIHRTDCINVLNLPEIERSRLIDAEWQGVEEDNSAATYSTEISIFAINRIGMFVDISKIFTERKIDLAAMNVRTSKQGTASIDVTFDVHNNEELNSIIEKVRQVESVIDIQRSRG
;
A
#
# COMPACT_ATOMS: atom_id res chain seq x y z
N ARG A 1 -1.29 5.83 16.57
CA ARG A 1 -2.17 5.85 15.42
C ARG A 1 -3.66 5.62 15.70
N GLY A 2 -4.06 5.65 16.95
CA GLY A 2 -5.46 5.36 17.28
C GLY A 2 -6.44 6.26 16.55
N LEU A 3 -6.12 7.53 16.42
CA LEU A 3 -7.01 8.45 15.75
C LEU A 3 -7.16 8.13 14.26
N GLY A 4 -6.07 7.79 13.61
CA GLY A 4 -6.11 7.39 12.22
C GLY A 4 -6.90 6.11 12.01
N ASP A 5 -6.77 5.17 12.93
CA ASP A 5 -7.53 3.91 12.85
C ASP A 5 -9.02 4.15 13.03
N VAL A 6 -9.39 5.05 13.92
CA VAL A 6 -10.80 5.39 14.14
C VAL A 6 -11.40 5.99 12.88
N TYR A 7 -10.70 6.90 12.25
CA TYR A 7 -11.12 7.49 10.99
C TYR A 7 -11.31 6.45 9.91
N LYS A 8 -10.30 5.59 9.74
CA LYS A 8 -10.32 4.60 8.66
C LYS A 8 -11.40 3.56 8.83
N ARG A 9 -11.75 3.27 10.07
CA ARG A 9 -12.84 2.34 10.35
C ARG A 9 -14.14 2.76 9.68
N GLN A 10 -14.36 4.05 9.55
CA GLN A 10 -15.59 4.58 8.96
C GLN A 10 -15.62 4.46 7.45
N THR A 11 -14.49 4.16 6.82
CA THR A 11 -14.43 4.03 5.38
C THR A 11 -14.62 2.60 4.89
N VAL A 12 -14.78 1.66 5.80
CA VAL A 12 -14.99 0.25 5.45
C VAL A 12 -16.42 -0.10 5.77
N LYS A 13 -17.19 -0.40 4.71
CA LYS A 13 -18.61 -0.65 4.81
C LYS A 13 -18.90 -1.95 5.55
N GLY A 14 -19.95 -1.92 6.37
CA GLY A 14 -20.43 -3.11 7.05
C GLY A 14 -19.68 -3.47 8.32
N ILE A 15 -18.65 -2.74 8.66
CA ILE A 15 -17.86 -2.99 9.84
C ILE A 15 -18.05 -1.81 10.79
N HIS A 16 -18.98 -1.96 11.71
CA HIS A 16 -19.29 -0.93 12.71
C HIS A 16 -18.87 -1.42 14.07
N ASP A 17 -18.54 -0.54 14.96
CA ASP A 17 -18.26 -0.83 16.36
C ASP A 17 -17.04 -1.72 16.62
N LEU A 18 -16.35 -2.16 15.57
CA LEU A 18 -15.14 -2.95 15.72
C LEU A 18 -13.94 -2.14 15.28
N ALA A 19 -12.82 -2.35 15.94
CA ALA A 19 -11.59 -1.72 15.52
C ALA A 19 -11.15 -2.31 14.20
N VAL A 20 -10.80 -1.45 13.25
CA VAL A 20 -10.35 -1.86 11.93
C VAL A 20 -8.92 -1.35 11.73
N ARG A 21 -8.05 -2.23 11.26
CA ARG A 21 -6.67 -1.89 10.94
C ARG A 21 -6.38 -2.29 9.51
N PHE A 22 -5.59 -1.47 8.84
CA PHE A 22 -5.13 -1.81 7.50
C PHE A 22 -3.80 -2.53 7.62
N SER A 23 -3.72 -3.70 7.02
CA SER A 23 -2.57 -4.56 7.14
C SER A 23 -1.33 -3.93 6.53
N LYS A 24 -0.20 -4.07 7.22
CA LYS A 24 1.07 -3.55 6.71
C LYS A 24 1.70 -4.47 5.68
N CYS A 25 1.29 -5.72 5.62
CA CYS A 25 1.88 -6.67 4.68
C CYS A 25 1.50 -6.37 3.24
N CYS A 26 0.34 -5.77 3.01
CA CYS A 26 -0.11 -5.47 1.65
C CYS A 26 -0.58 -4.03 1.45
N SER A 27 -0.74 -3.26 2.52
CA SER A 27 -1.05 -1.82 2.49
C SER A 27 -2.22 -1.49 1.57
N PRO A 28 -3.44 -1.91 1.92
CA PRO A 28 -4.60 -1.60 1.07
C PRO A 28 -4.87 -0.11 1.01
N VAL A 29 -5.30 0.35 -0.16
CA VAL A 29 -5.72 1.74 -0.35
C VAL A 29 -7.07 1.74 -1.06
N PRO A 30 -7.86 2.83 -0.93
CA PRO A 30 -9.16 2.89 -1.59
C PRO A 30 -9.06 2.61 -3.08
N GLY A 31 -9.97 1.76 -3.57
CA GLY A 31 -9.97 1.27 -4.94
C GLY A 31 -9.44 -0.15 -5.06
N ASP A 32 -8.70 -0.63 -4.07
CA ASP A 32 -8.25 -2.03 -4.04
C ASP A 32 -9.40 -2.94 -3.65
N GLU A 33 -9.38 -4.17 -4.16
CA GLU A 33 -10.26 -5.21 -3.64
C GLU A 33 -9.73 -5.64 -2.28
N ILE A 34 -10.60 -5.64 -1.29
CA ILE A 34 -10.20 -5.91 0.08
C ILE A 34 -11.04 -7.03 0.70
N VAL A 35 -10.50 -7.59 1.77
CA VAL A 35 -11.15 -8.61 2.56
C VAL A 35 -10.78 -8.36 4.02
N GLY A 36 -11.71 -8.64 4.93
CA GLY A 36 -11.44 -8.50 6.35
C GLY A 36 -11.08 -9.84 6.96
N PHE A 37 -10.18 -9.82 7.92
CA PHE A 37 -9.80 -11.00 8.69
C PHE A 37 -10.10 -10.71 10.16
N VAL A 38 -10.96 -11.51 10.77
CA VAL A 38 -11.35 -11.32 12.16
C VAL A 38 -10.25 -11.86 13.05
N THR A 39 -9.57 -10.98 13.76
CA THR A 39 -8.49 -11.38 14.66
C THR A 39 -9.03 -11.73 16.03
N ARG A 40 -8.24 -12.45 16.80
CA ARG A 40 -8.65 -12.83 18.15
C ARG A 40 -8.39 -11.66 19.08
N GLY A 41 -9.46 -10.97 19.47
CA GLY A 41 -9.40 -9.90 20.46
C GLY A 41 -8.87 -8.57 19.97
N ARG A 42 -8.62 -8.40 18.67
CA ARG A 42 -8.06 -7.16 18.11
C ARG A 42 -8.91 -6.52 17.05
N GLY A 43 -10.11 -7.01 16.84
CA GLY A 43 -10.97 -6.49 15.80
C GLY A 43 -10.66 -7.10 14.45
N ILE A 44 -10.70 -6.29 13.42
CA ILE A 44 -10.60 -6.76 12.03
C ILE A 44 -9.41 -6.13 11.35
N THR A 45 -8.63 -6.96 10.67
CA THR A 45 -7.52 -6.50 9.84
C THR A 45 -7.96 -6.55 8.38
N ILE A 46 -7.76 -5.46 7.66
CA ILE A 46 -8.13 -5.37 6.25
C ILE A 46 -6.91 -5.68 5.39
N HIS A 47 -7.07 -6.63 4.49
CA HIS A 47 -6.03 -7.02 3.54
C HIS A 47 -6.53 -6.81 2.12
N ARG A 48 -5.60 -6.68 1.20
CA ARG A 48 -5.94 -6.80 -0.22
C ARG A 48 -6.21 -8.28 -0.51
N THR A 49 -7.12 -8.53 -1.44
CA THR A 49 -7.48 -9.91 -1.79
C THR A 49 -6.32 -10.67 -2.43
N ASP A 50 -5.33 -9.97 -2.99
CA ASP A 50 -4.15 -10.61 -3.57
C ASP A 50 -2.98 -10.75 -2.60
N CYS A 51 -3.19 -10.45 -1.32
CA CYS A 51 -2.15 -10.58 -0.32
C CYS A 51 -1.76 -12.04 -0.14
N ILE A 52 -0.47 -12.31 -0.13
CA ILE A 52 0.05 -13.67 0.03
C ILE A 52 -0.45 -14.28 1.33
N ASN A 53 -0.52 -13.48 2.39
CA ASN A 53 -0.97 -13.98 3.69
C ASN A 53 -2.44 -14.41 3.67
N VAL A 54 -3.25 -13.80 2.82
CA VAL A 54 -4.64 -14.22 2.64
C VAL A 54 -4.70 -15.47 1.76
N LEU A 55 -3.95 -15.47 0.67
CA LEU A 55 -3.97 -16.59 -0.28
C LEU A 55 -3.46 -17.89 0.37
N ASN A 56 -2.55 -17.78 1.30
CA ASN A 56 -1.93 -18.94 1.94
C ASN A 56 -2.55 -19.30 3.30
N LEU A 57 -3.70 -18.72 3.64
CA LEU A 57 -4.35 -19.05 4.90
C LEU A 57 -4.71 -20.55 4.95
N PRO A 58 -4.43 -21.23 6.07
CA PRO A 58 -4.88 -22.60 6.24
C PRO A 58 -6.39 -22.68 6.18
N GLU A 59 -6.90 -23.83 5.76
CA GLU A 59 -8.34 -24.04 5.63
C GLU A 59 -9.09 -23.66 6.90
N ILE A 60 -8.54 -24.03 8.05
CA ILE A 60 -9.18 -23.80 9.33
C ILE A 60 -9.32 -22.30 9.66
N GLU A 61 -8.45 -21.48 9.09
CA GLU A 61 -8.47 -20.04 9.35
C GLU A 61 -9.34 -19.27 8.35
N ARG A 62 -9.72 -19.91 7.24
CA ARG A 62 -10.45 -19.20 6.20
C ARG A 62 -11.85 -18.80 6.63
N SER A 63 -12.40 -19.45 7.64
CA SER A 63 -13.72 -19.08 8.17
C SER A 63 -13.70 -17.72 8.87
N ARG A 64 -12.51 -17.17 9.13
CA ARG A 64 -12.37 -15.86 9.76
C ARG A 64 -12.32 -14.72 8.75
N LEU A 65 -12.37 -15.04 7.46
CA LEU A 65 -12.42 -14.01 6.42
C LEU A 65 -13.86 -13.51 6.27
N ILE A 66 -14.01 -12.21 6.13
CA ILE A 66 -15.31 -11.59 5.92
C ILE A 66 -15.21 -10.60 4.77
N ASP A 67 -16.33 -10.38 4.11
CA ASP A 67 -16.37 -9.40 3.03
C ASP A 67 -16.16 -8.00 3.58
N ALA A 68 -15.45 -7.18 2.81
CA ALA A 68 -15.21 -5.80 3.17
C ALA A 68 -15.25 -4.94 1.90
N GLU A 69 -15.74 -3.72 2.05
CA GLU A 69 -15.82 -2.77 0.95
C GLU A 69 -15.47 -1.39 1.47
N TRP A 70 -14.90 -0.57 0.61
CA TRP A 70 -14.69 0.83 0.93
C TRP A 70 -16.02 1.55 0.94
N GLN A 71 -16.16 2.50 1.86
CA GLN A 71 -17.42 3.23 2.02
C GLN A 71 -17.16 4.74 1.98
N GLY A 72 -17.94 5.46 1.18
CA GLY A 72 -17.90 6.91 1.16
C GLY A 72 -16.59 7.49 0.68
N VAL A 73 -15.87 6.73 -0.14
CA VAL A 73 -14.51 7.11 -0.51
C VAL A 73 -14.48 8.34 -1.39
N GLU A 74 -15.44 8.47 -2.30
CA GLU A 74 -15.36 9.56 -3.26
C GLU A 74 -15.90 10.88 -2.76
N GLU A 75 -16.48 10.93 -1.58
CA GLU A 75 -17.17 12.13 -1.15
C GLU A 75 -16.40 12.98 -0.16
N ASP A 76 -15.86 12.35 0.86
CA ASP A 76 -15.41 13.08 2.02
C ASP A 76 -13.95 13.01 2.27
N ASN A 77 -13.21 12.29 1.48
CA ASN A 77 -11.91 11.89 1.91
C ASN A 77 -10.81 12.43 1.06
N SER A 78 -11.04 13.57 0.46
CA SER A 78 -9.97 14.23 -0.28
C SER A 78 -8.74 14.48 0.60
N ALA A 79 -8.93 14.55 1.92
CA ALA A 79 -7.83 14.78 2.84
C ALA A 79 -7.27 13.48 3.43
N ALA A 80 -8.01 12.38 3.33
CA ALA A 80 -7.57 11.13 3.94
C ALA A 80 -6.51 10.45 3.08
N THR A 81 -5.43 10.04 3.70
CA THR A 81 -4.35 9.34 3.00
C THR A 81 -4.10 7.98 3.64
N TYR A 82 -3.50 7.10 2.85
CA TYR A 82 -3.24 5.73 3.24
C TYR A 82 -1.81 5.39 2.90
N SER A 83 -1.12 4.76 3.84
CA SER A 83 0.28 4.39 3.65
C SER A 83 0.39 3.23 2.68
N THR A 84 1.34 3.33 1.77
CA THR A 84 1.61 2.24 0.82
C THR A 84 3.12 2.15 0.59
N GLU A 85 3.54 1.01 0.06
CA GLU A 85 4.94 0.77 -0.24
C GLU A 85 5.08 0.15 -1.61
N ILE A 86 6.06 0.63 -2.37
CA ILE A 86 6.42 0.01 -3.64
C ILE A 86 7.89 -0.38 -3.61
N SER A 87 8.22 -1.44 -4.33
CA SER A 87 9.59 -1.89 -4.52
C SER A 87 9.95 -1.70 -5.98
N ILE A 88 11.00 -0.95 -6.22
CA ILE A 88 11.46 -0.60 -7.56
C ILE A 88 12.75 -1.37 -7.84
N PHE A 89 12.78 -2.12 -8.92
CA PHE A 89 13.97 -2.84 -9.36
C PHE A 89 14.51 -2.15 -10.60
N ALA A 90 15.81 -1.86 -10.59
CA ALA A 90 16.40 -1.06 -11.65
C ALA A 90 17.85 -1.46 -11.89
N ILE A 91 18.37 -1.07 -13.03
CA ILE A 91 19.82 -1.12 -13.28
C ILE A 91 20.41 0.13 -12.64
N ASN A 92 21.39 -0.06 -11.76
CA ASN A 92 21.98 1.04 -11.03
C ASN A 92 22.76 1.96 -11.97
N ARG A 93 22.51 3.27 -11.82
CA ARG A 93 23.25 4.28 -12.58
C ARG A 93 23.28 5.57 -11.80
N ILE A 94 24.19 6.44 -12.16
CA ILE A 94 24.29 7.76 -11.53
C ILE A 94 23.00 8.54 -11.82
N GLY A 95 22.46 9.17 -10.79
CA GLY A 95 21.27 10.02 -10.95
C GLY A 95 19.94 9.29 -10.85
N MET A 96 19.94 7.96 -10.83
CA MET A 96 18.68 7.20 -10.77
C MET A 96 17.87 7.56 -9.54
N PHE A 97 18.53 7.61 -8.40
CA PHE A 97 17.90 7.92 -7.12
C PHE A 97 17.26 9.31 -7.16
N VAL A 98 17.97 10.28 -7.75
CA VAL A 98 17.45 11.64 -7.87
C VAL A 98 16.25 11.67 -8.81
N ASP A 99 16.32 10.96 -9.93
CA ASP A 99 15.23 10.94 -10.89
C ASP A 99 13.95 10.37 -10.26
N ILE A 100 14.09 9.31 -9.47
CA ILE A 100 12.95 8.71 -8.80
C ILE A 100 12.40 9.65 -7.72
N SER A 101 13.28 10.23 -6.90
CA SER A 101 12.85 11.14 -5.83
C SER A 101 12.11 12.35 -6.38
N LYS A 102 12.53 12.82 -7.56
CA LYS A 102 11.94 13.99 -8.18
C LYS A 102 10.46 13.79 -8.48
N ILE A 103 10.07 12.58 -8.84
CA ILE A 103 8.67 12.27 -9.14
C ILE A 103 7.79 12.56 -7.92
N PHE A 104 8.24 12.14 -6.74
CA PHE A 104 7.49 12.37 -5.51
C PHE A 104 7.49 13.85 -5.13
N THR A 105 8.61 14.51 -5.31
CA THR A 105 8.73 15.93 -5.00
C THR A 105 7.79 16.76 -5.88
N GLU A 106 7.72 16.45 -7.15
CA GLU A 106 6.87 17.19 -8.10
C GLU A 106 5.39 17.00 -7.78
N ARG A 107 5.04 15.87 -7.21
CA ARG A 107 3.65 15.60 -6.81
C ARG A 107 3.37 16.01 -5.37
N LYS A 108 4.35 16.62 -4.71
CA LYS A 108 4.24 17.08 -3.32
C LYS A 108 3.88 15.95 -2.36
N ILE A 109 4.48 14.79 -2.60
CA ILE A 109 4.27 13.62 -1.76
C ILE A 109 5.46 13.49 -0.82
N ASP A 110 5.19 13.45 0.47
CA ASP A 110 6.23 13.21 1.46
C ASP A 110 6.56 11.73 1.50
N LEU A 111 7.83 11.43 1.47
CA LEU A 111 8.31 10.06 1.63
C LEU A 111 8.45 9.75 3.10
N ALA A 112 7.78 8.70 3.55
CA ALA A 112 7.90 8.27 4.94
C ALA A 112 9.18 7.47 5.15
N ALA A 113 9.59 6.71 4.14
CA ALA A 113 10.81 5.92 4.21
C ALA A 113 11.30 5.61 2.81
N MET A 114 12.60 5.47 2.66
CA MET A 114 13.20 5.05 1.41
C MET A 114 14.43 4.24 1.74
N ASN A 115 14.52 3.04 1.20
CA ASN A 115 15.63 2.14 1.46
C ASN A 115 16.21 1.69 0.12
N VAL A 116 17.49 1.92 -0.06
CA VAL A 116 18.17 1.60 -1.34
C VAL A 116 19.22 0.54 -1.09
N ARG A 117 19.20 -0.50 -1.89
CA ARG A 117 20.23 -1.53 -1.86
C ARG A 117 20.75 -1.74 -3.28
N THR A 118 22.06 -1.79 -3.40
CA THR A 118 22.69 -2.04 -4.68
C THR A 118 23.42 -3.38 -4.62
N SER A 119 23.57 -4.01 -5.77
CA SER A 119 24.29 -5.27 -5.88
C SER A 119 25.59 -5.09 -6.65
N LYS A 120 26.47 -6.09 -6.53
CA LYS A 120 27.71 -6.09 -7.27
C LYS A 120 27.47 -6.31 -8.76
N GLN A 121 26.29 -6.82 -9.13
CA GLN A 121 25.94 -7.07 -10.52
C GLN A 121 25.38 -5.81 -11.19
N GLY A 122 25.37 -4.68 -10.51
CA GLY A 122 24.92 -3.44 -11.09
C GLY A 122 23.41 -3.22 -11.05
N THR A 123 22.70 -3.90 -10.16
CA THR A 123 21.26 -3.69 -9.98
C THR A 123 20.97 -2.91 -8.70
N ALA A 124 19.80 -2.35 -8.60
CA ALA A 124 19.35 -1.63 -7.43
C ALA A 124 17.94 -2.04 -7.08
N SER A 125 17.67 -2.13 -5.78
CA SER A 125 16.35 -2.33 -5.21
C SER A 125 16.03 -1.13 -4.35
N ILE A 126 14.90 -0.49 -4.61
CA ILE A 126 14.51 0.71 -3.87
C ILE A 126 13.11 0.48 -3.31
N ASP A 127 12.99 0.46 -1.99
CA ASP A 127 11.70 0.36 -1.31
C ASP A 127 11.29 1.75 -0.86
N VAL A 128 10.11 2.20 -1.27
CA VAL A 128 9.62 3.54 -0.95
C VAL A 128 8.27 3.43 -0.26
N THR A 129 8.15 4.07 0.89
CA THR A 129 6.90 4.13 1.65
C THR A 129 6.41 5.57 1.62
N PHE A 130 5.14 5.74 1.27
CA PHE A 130 4.54 7.06 1.13
C PHE A 130 3.02 6.95 1.25
N ASP A 131 2.35 8.10 1.31
CA ASP A 131 0.90 8.14 1.46
C ASP A 131 0.23 8.52 0.15
N VAL A 132 -0.89 7.88 -0.14
CA VAL A 132 -1.72 8.21 -1.30
C VAL A 132 -3.19 8.26 -0.86
N HIS A 133 -4.03 8.87 -1.68
CA HIS A 133 -5.46 8.98 -1.40
C HIS A 133 -6.23 7.75 -1.88
N ASN A 134 -5.78 7.14 -2.98
CA ASN A 134 -6.47 6.00 -3.58
C ASN A 134 -5.52 5.27 -4.52
N ASN A 135 -6.00 4.17 -5.11
CA ASN A 135 -5.14 3.39 -5.99
C ASN A 135 -4.95 4.04 -7.36
N GLU A 136 -5.83 4.93 -7.78
CA GLU A 136 -5.60 5.67 -9.02
C GLU A 136 -4.38 6.57 -8.91
N GLU A 137 -4.26 7.25 -7.78
CA GLU A 137 -3.09 8.07 -7.51
C GLU A 137 -1.83 7.21 -7.45
N LEU A 138 -1.92 6.09 -6.75
CA LEU A 138 -0.80 5.15 -6.64
C LEU A 138 -0.37 4.66 -8.02
N ASN A 139 -1.31 4.24 -8.85
CA ASN A 139 -0.99 3.73 -10.17
C ASN A 139 -0.38 4.82 -11.06
N SER A 140 -0.83 6.05 -10.91
CA SER A 140 -0.25 7.18 -11.64
C SER A 140 1.22 7.36 -11.27
N ILE A 141 1.54 7.23 -9.98
CA ILE A 141 2.92 7.32 -9.51
C ILE A 141 3.75 6.17 -10.07
N ILE A 142 3.21 4.97 -10.03
CA ILE A 142 3.90 3.78 -10.54
C ILE A 142 4.21 3.95 -12.03
N GLU A 143 3.27 4.48 -12.81
CA GLU A 143 3.49 4.69 -14.24
C GLU A 143 4.59 5.70 -14.48
N LYS A 144 4.65 6.75 -13.68
CA LYS A 144 5.71 7.74 -13.81
C LYS A 144 7.07 7.15 -13.47
N VAL A 145 7.15 6.37 -12.41
CA VAL A 145 8.40 5.72 -12.02
C VAL A 145 8.84 4.73 -13.09
N ARG A 146 7.87 4.03 -13.69
CA ARG A 146 8.17 3.06 -14.74
C ARG A 146 8.85 3.71 -15.95
N GLN A 147 8.61 4.98 -16.17
CA GLN A 147 9.21 5.73 -17.29
C GLN A 147 10.63 6.18 -17.01
N VAL A 148 11.10 6.06 -15.78
CA VAL A 148 12.49 6.42 -15.47
C VAL A 148 13.42 5.43 -16.15
N GLU A 149 14.45 5.99 -16.81
CA GLU A 149 15.42 5.16 -17.50
C GLU A 149 16.08 4.19 -16.51
N SER A 150 16.24 2.95 -16.95
CA SER A 150 16.84 1.85 -16.20
C SER A 150 15.93 1.17 -15.17
N VAL A 151 14.72 1.63 -14.95
CA VAL A 151 13.76 0.91 -14.10
C VAL A 151 13.29 -0.34 -14.86
N ILE A 152 13.39 -1.49 -14.19
CA ILE A 152 13.05 -2.78 -14.79
C ILE A 152 11.65 -3.20 -14.38
N ASP A 153 11.33 -3.06 -13.09
CA ASP A 153 10.06 -3.55 -12.55
C ASP A 153 9.67 -2.77 -11.31
N ILE A 154 8.38 -2.73 -11.04
CA ILE A 154 7.85 -2.09 -9.84
C ILE A 154 6.77 -3.00 -9.29
N GLN A 155 6.83 -3.27 -7.99
CA GLN A 155 5.85 -4.12 -7.31
C GLN A 155 5.36 -3.45 -6.05
N ARG A 156 4.09 -3.65 -5.75
CA ARG A 156 3.54 -3.30 -4.45
C ARG A 156 3.86 -4.41 -3.47
N SER A 157 3.88 -4.05 -2.18
CA SER A 157 4.06 -5.04 -1.14
C SER A 157 2.87 -5.99 -1.12
N ARG A 158 3.10 -7.29 -1.12
CA ARG A 158 2.03 -8.30 -1.14
C ARG A 158 2.10 -9.26 0.05
N GLY A 159 2.90 -8.94 1.02
CA GLY A 159 3.07 -9.84 2.18
C GLY A 159 4.46 -10.48 2.23
#